data_0b6b513c9596f393795bcde6250a94ec
#
_entry.id   0b6b513c9596f393795bcde6250a94ec
#
_cell.length_a   1.000
_cell.length_b   1.000
_cell.length_c   1.000
_cell.angle_alpha   90.00
_cell.angle_beta   90.00
_cell.angle_gamma   90.00
#
_symmetry.space_group_name_H-M   'P 1'
#
loop_
_entity.id
_entity.type
_entity.pdbx_description
1 polymer ?
#
loop_
_entity_poly.entity_id
_entity_poly.type
_entity_poly.pdbx_seq_one_letter_code
_entity_poly.pdbx_strand_id
1 'polypeptide(L)'
;MGKGKLIIIESGSDASGKATQSQRLYERLIQEGKKCLKITFPDYDSDSSALVKMYLNGDFGKNPSAVNPYISSTFYAADRYASYKTKWGEFYNNGGIIISDRYTTSNMVHQAAKLKDDEKDKYIEWLYDLEFNIYQIPKPDHIIFLDVEPEVSQELMKNRANKFTGGETKDIHESNKEYLINSYNNSL
;
A
#
# COMPACT_ATOMS: atom_id res chain seq x y z
N MET A 1 9.72 -2.61 27.59
CA MET A 1 10.26 -2.00 26.35
C MET A 1 9.13 -1.25 25.67
N GLY A 2 9.38 -0.09 25.06
CA GLY A 2 8.35 0.66 24.33
C GLY A 2 8.01 -0.05 23.01
N LYS A 3 6.79 0.22 22.45
CA LYS A 3 6.44 -0.18 21.09
C LYS A 3 7.47 0.35 20.09
N GLY A 4 7.67 -0.34 18.99
CA GLY A 4 8.53 0.07 17.87
C GLY A 4 8.04 1.33 17.17
N LYS A 5 8.67 1.65 16.05
CA LYS A 5 8.28 2.73 15.16
C LYS A 5 7.85 2.17 13.80
N LEU A 6 6.78 2.72 13.24
CA LEU A 6 6.27 2.35 11.92
C LEU A 6 6.34 3.57 10.99
N ILE A 7 7.21 3.47 9.98
CA ILE A 7 7.46 4.51 8.97
C ILE A 7 6.94 4.00 7.62
N ILE A 8 6.03 4.75 7.02
CA ILE A 8 5.41 4.42 5.74
C ILE A 8 6.03 5.27 4.64
N ILE A 9 6.33 4.65 3.51
CA ILE A 9 6.63 5.34 2.25
C ILE A 9 5.40 5.20 1.35
N GLU A 10 4.77 6.32 1.04
CA GLU A 10 3.53 6.36 0.26
C GLU A 10 3.65 7.33 -0.92
N SER A 11 2.75 7.19 -1.91
CA SER A 11 2.58 8.16 -2.99
C SER A 11 1.22 7.99 -3.68
N GLY A 12 0.77 9.02 -4.36
CA GLY A 12 -0.44 9.00 -5.20
C GLY A 12 -0.30 8.23 -6.51
N SER A 13 0.93 7.89 -6.91
CA SER A 13 1.24 7.27 -8.21
C SER A 13 2.03 5.99 -8.08
N ASP A 14 1.93 5.11 -9.10
CA ASP A 14 2.83 3.97 -9.26
C ASP A 14 4.15 4.42 -9.90
N ALA A 15 5.20 3.59 -9.76
CA ALA A 15 6.56 3.90 -10.21
C ALA A 15 7.17 5.21 -9.65
N SER A 16 6.64 5.75 -8.57
CA SER A 16 7.12 6.97 -7.89
C SER A 16 8.40 6.79 -7.08
N GLY A 17 9.02 5.60 -7.11
CA GLY A 17 10.26 5.32 -6.38
C GLY A 17 10.08 4.82 -4.94
N LYS A 18 8.86 4.51 -4.48
CA LYS A 18 8.61 4.00 -3.11
C LYS A 18 9.54 2.86 -2.72
N ALA A 19 9.64 1.82 -3.55
CA ALA A 19 10.50 0.68 -3.29
C ALA A 19 11.99 1.05 -3.16
N THR A 20 12.46 2.00 -3.97
CA THR A 20 13.83 2.52 -3.91
C THR A 20 14.07 3.32 -2.64
N GLN A 21 13.15 4.21 -2.29
CA GLN A 21 13.31 5.06 -1.11
C GLN A 21 13.16 4.27 0.19
N SER A 22 12.23 3.31 0.26
CA SER A 22 12.11 2.41 1.41
C SER A 22 13.37 1.56 1.59
N GLN A 23 14.00 1.09 0.50
CA GLN A 23 15.24 0.34 0.55
C GLN A 23 16.41 1.22 1.04
N ARG A 24 16.56 2.43 0.50
CA ARG A 24 17.62 3.38 0.93
C ARG A 24 17.48 3.77 2.40
N LEU A 25 16.26 4.03 2.86
CA LEU A 25 16.01 4.34 4.26
C LEU A 25 16.36 3.15 5.17
N TYR A 26 15.97 1.95 4.77
CA TYR A 26 16.31 0.72 5.50
C TYR A 26 17.82 0.55 5.61
N GLU A 27 18.56 0.62 4.51
CA GLU A 27 20.01 0.46 4.47
C GLU A 27 20.71 1.52 5.33
N ARG A 28 20.27 2.77 5.28
CA ARG A 28 20.79 3.87 6.08
C ARG A 28 20.62 3.60 7.58
N LEU A 29 19.43 3.19 8.00
CA LEU A 29 19.18 2.91 9.41
C LEU A 29 19.95 1.69 9.91
N ILE A 30 20.13 0.66 9.09
CA ILE A 30 21.02 -0.48 9.42
C ILE A 30 22.47 -0.02 9.60
N GLN A 31 22.99 0.84 8.70
CA GLN A 31 24.35 1.41 8.83
C GLN A 31 24.51 2.25 10.11
N GLU A 32 23.44 2.88 10.58
CA GLU A 32 23.40 3.62 11.85
C GLU A 32 23.20 2.70 13.08
N GLY A 33 23.24 1.38 12.91
CA GLY A 33 23.10 0.41 13.99
C GLY A 33 21.69 0.25 14.54
N LYS A 34 20.65 0.72 13.81
CA LYS A 34 19.26 0.57 14.24
C LYS A 34 18.74 -0.83 13.94
N LYS A 35 17.87 -1.35 14.82
CA LYS A 35 17.12 -2.60 14.55
C LYS A 35 15.94 -2.29 13.66
N CYS A 36 16.02 -2.63 12.38
CA CYS A 36 15.01 -2.32 11.37
C CYS A 36 14.57 -3.57 10.60
N LEU A 37 13.33 -3.56 10.15
CA LEU A 37 12.77 -4.51 9.21
C LEU A 37 12.06 -3.74 8.09
N LYS A 38 12.29 -4.12 6.84
CA LYS A 38 11.55 -3.59 5.69
C LYS A 38 10.46 -4.56 5.29
N ILE A 39 9.25 -4.05 5.08
CA ILE A 39 8.08 -4.77 4.59
C ILE A 39 7.49 -4.05 3.38
N THR A 40 6.65 -4.72 2.64
CA THR A 40 5.91 -4.15 1.52
C THR A 40 4.50 -4.70 1.47
N PHE A 41 3.57 -3.89 0.97
CA PHE A 41 2.19 -4.31 0.72
C PHE A 41 1.76 -3.98 -0.71
N PRO A 42 0.97 -4.86 -1.37
CA PRO A 42 0.60 -6.22 -0.90
C PRO A 42 1.81 -7.13 -0.71
N ASP A 43 1.69 -8.08 0.23
CA ASP A 43 2.70 -9.12 0.46
C ASP A 43 2.50 -10.27 -0.54
N TYR A 44 2.92 -10.03 -1.79
CA TYR A 44 2.64 -10.92 -2.92
C TYR A 44 3.21 -12.34 -2.76
N ASP A 45 4.22 -12.51 -1.93
CA ASP A 45 4.84 -13.82 -1.65
C ASP A 45 4.05 -14.61 -0.60
N SER A 46 3.02 -14.02 0.00
CA SER A 46 2.17 -14.65 1.02
C SER A 46 0.84 -15.10 0.43
N ASP A 47 0.30 -16.21 0.94
CA ASP A 47 -1.05 -16.69 0.61
C ASP A 47 -2.14 -15.69 1.03
N SER A 48 -1.86 -14.84 2.03
CA SER A 48 -2.78 -13.79 2.47
C SER A 48 -3.14 -12.79 1.39
N SER A 49 -2.29 -12.61 0.37
CA SER A 49 -2.51 -11.72 -0.76
C SER A 49 -3.29 -12.36 -1.93
N ALA A 50 -3.79 -13.59 -1.80
CA ALA A 50 -4.47 -14.30 -2.88
C ALA A 50 -5.65 -13.49 -3.45
N LEU A 51 -6.54 -12.96 -2.61
CA LEU A 51 -7.68 -12.14 -3.05
C LEU A 51 -7.24 -10.82 -3.70
N VAL A 52 -6.15 -10.24 -3.22
CA VAL A 52 -5.55 -9.03 -3.85
C VAL A 52 -5.05 -9.37 -5.25
N LYS A 53 -4.35 -10.49 -5.43
CA LYS A 53 -3.87 -10.95 -6.74
C LYS A 53 -5.03 -11.20 -7.71
N MET A 54 -6.08 -11.90 -7.28
CA MET A 54 -7.29 -12.13 -8.08
C MET A 54 -7.94 -10.81 -8.50
N TYR A 55 -8.08 -9.87 -7.57
CA TYR A 55 -8.64 -8.55 -7.86
C TYR A 55 -7.80 -7.79 -8.90
N LEU A 56 -6.49 -7.71 -8.73
CA LEU A 56 -5.59 -7.00 -9.65
C LEU A 56 -5.49 -7.67 -11.03
N ASN A 57 -5.63 -8.99 -11.11
CA ASN A 57 -5.75 -9.74 -12.38
C ASN A 57 -7.09 -9.49 -13.10
N GLY A 58 -8.07 -8.87 -12.43
CA GLY A 58 -9.39 -8.64 -12.98
C GLY A 58 -10.29 -9.87 -13.00
N ASP A 59 -10.08 -10.83 -12.07
CA ASP A 59 -10.92 -12.01 -11.92
C ASP A 59 -12.32 -11.65 -11.42
N PHE A 60 -12.44 -10.51 -10.72
CA PHE A 60 -13.71 -9.94 -10.23
C PHE A 60 -14.26 -8.82 -11.15
N GLY A 61 -13.66 -8.62 -12.32
CA GLY A 61 -14.03 -7.59 -13.30
C GLY A 61 -12.80 -6.82 -13.81
N LYS A 62 -12.86 -6.38 -15.07
CA LYS A 62 -11.71 -5.79 -15.80
C LYS A 62 -11.52 -4.29 -15.55
N ASN A 63 -12.31 -3.69 -14.68
CA ASN A 63 -12.22 -2.28 -14.31
C ASN A 63 -11.99 -2.16 -12.80
N PRO A 64 -11.13 -1.24 -12.31
CA PRO A 64 -10.94 -0.99 -10.88
C PRO A 64 -12.25 -0.75 -10.10
N SER A 65 -13.26 -0.15 -10.76
CA SER A 65 -14.58 0.12 -10.17
C SER A 65 -15.54 -1.07 -10.18
N ALA A 66 -15.16 -2.22 -10.77
CA ALA A 66 -16.01 -3.42 -10.76
C ALA A 66 -16.20 -4.00 -9.36
N VAL A 67 -15.25 -3.75 -8.46
CA VAL A 67 -15.33 -4.15 -7.06
C VAL A 67 -15.52 -2.91 -6.19
N ASN A 68 -16.54 -2.94 -5.35
CA ASN A 68 -16.80 -1.88 -4.38
C ASN A 68 -15.54 -1.60 -3.53
N PRO A 69 -15.17 -0.32 -3.31
CA PRO A 69 -13.95 0.04 -2.55
C PRO A 69 -13.92 -0.50 -1.12
N TYR A 70 -15.05 -0.67 -0.46
CA TYR A 70 -15.11 -1.33 0.85
C TYR A 70 -14.72 -2.80 0.76
N ILE A 71 -15.22 -3.53 -0.25
CA ILE A 71 -14.90 -4.95 -0.45
C ILE A 71 -13.42 -5.12 -0.80
N SER A 72 -12.92 -4.40 -1.81
CA SER A 72 -11.51 -4.51 -2.20
C SER A 72 -10.57 -4.14 -1.05
N SER A 73 -10.95 -3.17 -0.20
CA SER A 73 -10.16 -2.81 0.97
C SER A 73 -10.03 -3.92 2.00
N THR A 74 -11.05 -4.77 2.16
CA THR A 74 -10.93 -5.92 3.06
C THR A 74 -9.87 -6.92 2.61
N PHE A 75 -9.64 -7.07 1.30
CA PHE A 75 -8.59 -7.96 0.79
C PHE A 75 -7.19 -7.48 1.21
N TYR A 76 -6.93 -6.18 1.05
CA TYR A 76 -5.69 -5.56 1.48
C TYR A 76 -5.53 -5.53 3.00
N ALA A 77 -6.61 -5.28 3.73
CA ALA A 77 -6.60 -5.26 5.19
C ALA A 77 -6.28 -6.65 5.77
N ALA A 78 -6.87 -7.71 5.21
CA ALA A 78 -6.59 -9.09 5.61
C ALA A 78 -5.11 -9.47 5.37
N ASP A 79 -4.52 -9.04 4.24
CA ASP A 79 -3.11 -9.25 3.95
C ASP A 79 -2.21 -8.53 4.98
N ARG A 80 -2.51 -7.27 5.32
CA ARG A 80 -1.78 -6.52 6.36
C ARG A 80 -1.88 -7.17 7.73
N TYR A 81 -3.08 -7.60 8.10
CA TYR A 81 -3.31 -8.28 9.38
C TYR A 81 -2.51 -9.58 9.48
N ALA A 82 -2.58 -10.43 8.46
CA ALA A 82 -1.84 -11.69 8.42
C ALA A 82 -0.34 -11.45 8.52
N SER A 83 0.20 -10.51 7.73
CA SER A 83 1.61 -10.12 7.77
C SER A 83 2.03 -9.60 9.15
N TYR A 84 1.21 -8.74 9.78
CA TYR A 84 1.46 -8.25 11.15
C TYR A 84 1.56 -9.40 12.14
N LYS A 85 0.59 -10.32 12.12
CA LYS A 85 0.53 -11.44 13.08
C LYS A 85 1.64 -12.45 12.90
N THR A 86 2.10 -12.68 11.68
CA THR A 86 3.00 -13.80 11.36
C THR A 86 4.46 -13.41 11.08
N LYS A 87 4.70 -12.14 10.67
CA LYS A 87 6.03 -11.74 10.18
C LYS A 87 6.70 -10.66 11.03
N TRP A 88 6.01 -9.57 11.36
CA TRP A 88 6.69 -8.39 11.90
C TRP A 88 6.13 -7.86 13.23
N GLY A 89 4.97 -8.34 13.69
CA GLY A 89 4.33 -7.83 14.90
C GLY A 89 5.17 -8.03 16.16
N GLU A 90 5.80 -9.19 16.31
CA GLU A 90 6.70 -9.46 17.43
C GLU A 90 7.92 -8.51 17.42
N PHE A 91 8.56 -8.34 16.27
CA PHE A 91 9.69 -7.42 16.11
C PHE A 91 9.31 -5.97 16.46
N TYR A 92 8.15 -5.50 15.97
CA TYR A 92 7.61 -4.20 16.30
C TYR A 92 7.32 -4.04 17.81
N ASN A 93 6.66 -5.03 18.41
CA ASN A 93 6.31 -4.98 19.84
C ASN A 93 7.55 -5.01 20.75
N ASN A 94 8.67 -5.53 20.27
CA ASN A 94 9.96 -5.51 20.94
C ASN A 94 10.82 -4.25 20.65
N GLY A 95 10.23 -3.19 20.10
CA GLY A 95 10.88 -1.90 19.91
C GLY A 95 11.60 -1.75 18.57
N GLY A 96 11.38 -2.65 17.61
CA GLY A 96 11.98 -2.59 16.27
C GLY A 96 11.36 -1.49 15.40
N ILE A 97 12.14 -0.96 14.45
CA ILE A 97 11.68 0.00 13.45
C ILE A 97 11.20 -0.75 12.22
N ILE A 98 9.97 -0.50 11.81
CA ILE A 98 9.39 -1.05 10.59
C ILE A 98 9.37 0.05 9.52
N ILE A 99 9.89 -0.26 8.32
CA ILE A 99 9.79 0.58 7.14
C ILE A 99 8.89 -0.14 6.15
N SER A 100 7.74 0.44 5.83
CA SER A 100 6.76 -0.15 4.92
C SER A 100 6.70 0.61 3.61
N ASP A 101 6.89 -0.11 2.49
CA ASP A 101 6.48 0.35 1.17
C ASP A 101 4.98 0.08 1.04
N ARG A 102 4.15 1.12 1.12
CA ARG A 102 2.69 1.11 1.25
C ARG A 102 2.18 0.58 2.61
N TYR A 103 0.97 1.01 2.96
CA TYR A 103 0.24 0.54 4.13
C TYR A 103 -1.27 0.83 3.96
N THR A 104 -2.00 1.08 5.05
CA THR A 104 -3.42 1.49 5.05
C THR A 104 -3.65 2.76 4.22
N THR A 105 -2.70 3.69 4.21
CA THR A 105 -2.71 4.90 3.40
C THR A 105 -2.93 4.64 1.91
N SER A 106 -2.42 3.53 1.37
CA SER A 106 -2.66 3.16 -0.02
C SER A 106 -4.14 2.90 -0.33
N ASN A 107 -4.92 2.40 0.63
CA ASN A 107 -6.36 2.25 0.45
C ASN A 107 -7.06 3.62 0.47
N MET A 108 -6.60 4.54 1.34
CA MET A 108 -7.12 5.93 1.38
C MET A 108 -6.86 6.64 0.05
N VAL A 109 -5.69 6.43 -0.56
CA VAL A 109 -5.35 7.01 -1.86
C VAL A 109 -6.13 6.34 -2.99
N HIS A 110 -6.01 5.03 -3.14
CA HIS A 110 -6.43 4.30 -4.33
C HIS A 110 -7.89 3.84 -4.29
N GLN A 111 -8.41 3.40 -3.15
CA GLN A 111 -9.78 2.92 -3.07
C GLN A 111 -10.78 4.08 -2.86
N ALA A 112 -10.43 5.10 -2.07
CA ALA A 112 -11.27 6.28 -1.94
C ALA A 112 -11.41 7.08 -3.26
N ALA A 113 -10.40 7.01 -4.15
CA ALA A 113 -10.50 7.62 -5.49
C ALA A 113 -11.64 7.10 -6.37
N LYS A 114 -12.25 5.97 -6.01
CA LYS A 114 -13.43 5.39 -6.69
C LYS A 114 -14.75 5.95 -6.18
N LEU A 115 -14.73 6.70 -5.09
CA LEU A 115 -15.91 7.26 -4.42
C LEU A 115 -16.12 8.71 -4.81
N LYS A 116 -17.34 9.18 -4.64
CA LYS A 116 -17.66 10.61 -4.70
C LYS A 116 -17.10 11.31 -3.47
N ASP A 117 -16.86 12.61 -3.57
CA ASP A 117 -16.22 13.38 -2.50
C ASP A 117 -17.00 13.32 -1.17
N ASP A 118 -18.33 13.34 -1.24
CA ASP A 118 -19.21 13.25 -0.08
C ASP A 118 -19.26 11.88 0.60
N GLU A 119 -18.69 10.85 -0.04
CA GLU A 119 -18.61 9.48 0.48
C GLU A 119 -17.22 9.15 1.08
N LYS A 120 -16.19 9.94 0.74
CA LYS A 120 -14.79 9.63 1.08
C LYS A 120 -14.53 9.65 2.59
N ASP A 121 -15.01 10.65 3.30
CA ASP A 121 -14.80 10.77 4.75
C ASP A 121 -15.36 9.57 5.50
N LYS A 122 -16.58 9.16 5.15
CA LYS A 122 -17.21 7.98 5.75
C LYS A 122 -16.43 6.69 5.46
N TYR A 123 -15.89 6.58 4.25
CA TYR A 123 -15.04 5.44 3.88
C TYR A 123 -13.73 5.43 4.68
N ILE A 124 -13.08 6.57 4.83
CA ILE A 124 -11.83 6.70 5.59
C ILE A 124 -12.07 6.36 7.07
N GLU A 125 -13.15 6.84 7.68
CA GLU A 125 -13.54 6.51 9.05
C GLU A 125 -13.76 4.99 9.21
N TRP A 126 -14.49 4.37 8.28
CA TRP A 126 -14.72 2.93 8.28
C TRP A 126 -13.41 2.13 8.15
N LEU A 127 -12.54 2.53 7.21
CA LEU A 127 -11.24 1.87 7.00
C LEU A 127 -10.35 1.98 8.25
N TYR A 128 -10.36 3.15 8.87
CA TYR A 128 -9.64 3.40 10.11
C TYR A 128 -10.15 2.52 11.26
N ASP A 129 -11.46 2.39 11.40
CA ASP A 129 -12.07 1.51 12.40
C ASP A 129 -11.73 0.04 12.15
N LEU A 130 -11.87 -0.42 10.90
CA LEU A 130 -11.55 -1.80 10.51
C LEU A 130 -10.10 -2.16 10.88
N GLU A 131 -9.14 -1.36 10.46
CA GLU A 131 -7.74 -1.74 10.57
C GLU A 131 -7.14 -1.44 11.94
N PHE A 132 -7.48 -0.30 12.53
CA PHE A 132 -6.82 0.12 13.77
C PHE A 132 -7.59 -0.22 15.04
N ASN A 133 -8.92 -0.31 14.98
CA ASN A 133 -9.73 -0.67 16.15
C ASN A 133 -10.11 -2.16 16.15
N ILE A 134 -10.58 -2.70 15.01
CA ILE A 134 -11.02 -4.12 14.92
C ILE A 134 -9.81 -5.03 14.72
N TYR A 135 -8.97 -4.82 13.71
CA TYR A 135 -7.77 -5.64 13.44
C TYR A 135 -6.62 -5.32 14.39
N GLN A 136 -6.60 -4.13 14.97
CA GLN A 136 -5.60 -3.68 15.93
C GLN A 136 -4.17 -3.73 15.38
N ILE A 137 -4.00 -3.51 14.07
CA ILE A 137 -2.66 -3.32 13.51
C ILE A 137 -2.12 -1.95 13.92
N PRO A 138 -0.79 -1.77 14.00
CA PRO A 138 -0.19 -0.49 14.43
C PRO A 138 -0.55 0.66 13.49
N LYS A 139 -0.83 1.83 14.08
CA LYS A 139 -0.92 3.09 13.34
C LYS A 139 0.47 3.55 12.94
N PRO A 140 0.64 4.17 11.75
CA PRO A 140 1.90 4.79 11.38
C PRO A 140 2.34 5.86 12.38
N ASP A 141 3.63 5.86 12.74
CA ASP A 141 4.25 6.97 13.47
C ASP A 141 4.62 8.11 12.50
N HIS A 142 5.08 7.75 11.29
CA HIS A 142 5.48 8.69 10.25
C HIS A 142 5.05 8.19 8.88
N ILE A 143 4.62 9.12 8.03
CA ILE A 143 4.33 8.88 6.62
C ILE A 143 5.23 9.82 5.81
N ILE A 144 6.05 9.25 4.93
CA ILE A 144 6.85 9.98 3.95
C ILE A 144 6.12 9.85 2.62
N PHE A 145 5.54 10.94 2.17
CA PHE A 145 4.82 10.99 0.92
C PHE A 145 5.74 11.43 -0.22
N LEU A 146 5.80 10.63 -1.28
CA LEU A 146 6.54 10.93 -2.50
C LEU A 146 5.57 11.55 -3.50
N ASP A 147 5.61 12.85 -3.62
CA ASP A 147 4.81 13.59 -4.60
C ASP A 147 5.46 13.50 -5.97
N VAL A 148 4.88 12.66 -6.84
CA VAL A 148 5.34 12.44 -8.22
C VAL A 148 4.15 12.55 -9.16
N GLU A 149 4.21 13.53 -10.05
CA GLU A 149 3.15 13.79 -11.02
C GLU A 149 2.84 12.57 -11.90
N PRO A 150 1.58 12.40 -12.33
CA PRO A 150 1.16 11.23 -13.11
C PRO A 150 1.93 11.06 -14.43
N GLU A 151 2.31 12.15 -15.09
CA GLU A 151 3.09 12.15 -16.33
C GLU A 151 4.48 11.54 -16.12
N VAL A 152 5.16 11.95 -15.06
CA VAL A 152 6.49 11.43 -14.68
C VAL A 152 6.36 9.96 -14.30
N SER A 153 5.35 9.61 -13.53
CA SER A 153 5.05 8.24 -13.13
C SER A 153 4.80 7.33 -14.34
N GLN A 154 4.01 7.78 -15.32
CA GLN A 154 3.74 7.03 -16.55
C GLN A 154 5.01 6.81 -17.39
N GLU A 155 5.90 7.79 -17.47
CA GLU A 155 7.18 7.65 -18.15
C GLU A 155 8.07 6.58 -17.47
N LEU A 156 8.14 6.61 -16.15
CA LEU A 156 8.90 5.61 -15.37
C LEU A 156 8.30 4.20 -15.47
N MET A 157 6.98 4.09 -15.67
CA MET A 157 6.31 2.79 -15.86
C MET A 157 6.56 2.13 -17.23
N LYS A 158 6.90 2.89 -18.26
CA LYS A 158 7.11 2.34 -19.63
C LYS A 158 8.16 1.23 -19.68
N ASN A 159 9.17 1.32 -18.82
CA ASN A 159 10.31 0.39 -18.79
C ASN A 159 10.25 -0.62 -17.64
N ARG A 160 9.08 -0.79 -17.02
CA ARG A 160 8.93 -1.62 -15.82
C ARG A 160 8.11 -2.87 -16.09
N ALA A 161 8.65 -4.04 -15.73
CA ALA A 161 7.90 -5.29 -15.71
C ALA A 161 6.80 -5.29 -14.63
N ASN A 162 5.74 -6.06 -14.86
CA ASN A 162 4.66 -6.26 -13.88
C ASN A 162 5.21 -6.84 -12.57
N LYS A 163 4.76 -6.30 -11.44
CA LYS A 163 5.31 -6.58 -10.10
C LYS A 163 5.13 -8.02 -9.63
N PHE A 164 4.09 -8.71 -10.08
CA PHE A 164 3.77 -10.06 -9.60
C PHE A 164 3.80 -11.14 -10.68
N THR A 165 3.68 -10.77 -11.97
CA THR A 165 3.81 -11.74 -13.09
C THR A 165 5.18 -11.73 -13.72
N GLY A 166 5.98 -10.67 -13.50
CA GLY A 166 7.26 -10.45 -14.20
C GLY A 166 7.13 -10.18 -15.70
N GLY A 167 5.89 -10.16 -16.22
CA GLY A 167 5.59 -9.96 -17.65
C GLY A 167 5.30 -8.49 -18.00
N GLU A 168 4.98 -8.26 -19.27
CA GLU A 168 4.60 -6.94 -19.79
C GLU A 168 3.13 -6.55 -19.50
N THR A 169 2.32 -7.48 -19.00
CA THR A 169 0.89 -7.29 -18.76
C THR A 169 0.67 -6.40 -17.53
N LYS A 170 0.04 -5.25 -17.72
CA LYS A 170 -0.37 -4.35 -16.65
C LYS A 170 -1.56 -4.91 -15.88
N ASP A 171 -1.63 -4.63 -14.58
CA ASP A 171 -2.82 -4.93 -13.79
C ASP A 171 -3.99 -3.97 -14.11
N ILE A 172 -5.17 -4.20 -13.50
CA ILE A 172 -6.37 -3.39 -13.79
C ILE A 172 -6.21 -1.93 -13.36
N HIS A 173 -5.37 -1.63 -12.37
CA HIS A 173 -5.07 -0.26 -11.94
C HIS A 173 -4.11 0.41 -12.90
N GLU A 174 -2.98 -0.24 -13.22
CA GLU A 174 -1.94 0.28 -14.11
C GLU A 174 -2.45 0.51 -15.55
N SER A 175 -3.47 -0.26 -15.97
CA SER A 175 -4.07 -0.15 -17.31
C SER A 175 -5.08 0.99 -17.44
N ASN A 176 -5.56 1.57 -16.34
CA ASN A 176 -6.60 2.60 -16.33
C ASN A 176 -6.03 3.99 -16.01
N LYS A 177 -5.76 4.77 -17.06
CA LYS A 177 -5.15 6.10 -16.94
C LYS A 177 -5.99 7.09 -16.12
N GLU A 178 -7.29 7.10 -16.29
CA GLU A 178 -8.21 7.97 -15.55
C GLU A 178 -8.17 7.65 -14.05
N TYR A 179 -8.19 6.37 -13.71
CA TYR A 179 -8.05 5.93 -12.32
C TYR A 179 -6.72 6.36 -11.69
N LEU A 180 -5.61 6.30 -12.43
CA LEU A 180 -4.29 6.74 -11.92
C LEU A 180 -4.28 8.24 -11.62
N ILE A 181 -4.88 9.06 -12.52
CA ILE A 181 -5.00 10.51 -12.30
C ILE A 181 -5.90 10.80 -11.09
N ASN A 182 -7.05 10.13 -10.99
CA ASN A 182 -7.97 10.30 -9.87
C ASN A 182 -7.31 9.88 -8.53
N SER A 183 -6.53 8.80 -8.52
CA SER A 183 -5.78 8.37 -7.33
C SER A 183 -4.74 9.40 -6.90
N TYR A 184 -4.02 9.99 -7.84
CA TYR A 184 -3.07 11.06 -7.56
C TYR A 184 -3.79 12.30 -6.98
N ASN A 185 -4.83 12.79 -7.64
CA ASN A 185 -5.59 13.95 -7.16
C ASN A 185 -6.21 13.70 -5.77
N ASN A 186 -6.63 12.47 -5.49
CA ASN A 186 -7.17 12.09 -4.17
C ASN A 186 -6.09 11.99 -3.08
N SER A 187 -4.81 11.98 -3.44
CA SER A 187 -3.71 11.86 -2.48
C SER A 187 -3.17 13.20 -1.98
N LEU A 188 -3.54 14.29 -2.64
CA LEU A 188 -3.21 15.68 -2.28
C LEU A 188 -4.28 16.27 -1.34
#